data_6febc403500f1afb061e0be709c3eb68
#
_entry.id   6febc403500f1afb061e0be709c3eb68
#
_cell.length_a   1.000
_cell.length_b   1.000
_cell.length_c   1.000
_cell.angle_alpha   90.00
_cell.angle_beta   90.00
_cell.angle_gamma   90.00
#
_symmetry.space_group_name_H-M   'P 1'
#
loop_
_entity.id
_entity.type
_entity.pdbx_description
1 polymer ?
#
loop_
_entity_poly.entity_id
_entity_poly.type
_entity_poly.pdbx_seq_one_letter_code
_entity_poly.pdbx_strand_id
1 'polypeptide(L)'
;MYNYQPNGQPYGQAYRPMPIRQLSTNRGLVKYILLNLVTFGIYGLIVMSGVSTDINEIAGRYDGKKTTHFCLMAFLFSWLTFGISPICWYHKISDRIGNELRRRGIMYDFGAGSFWGWCVLGSLIGVGPLVYTHKLFKAMNLLCGHYNVNG
;
A
#
# COMPACT_ATOMS: atom_id res chain seq x y z
N MET A 1 29.41 23.62 25.69
CA MET A 1 29.73 23.89 24.27
C MET A 1 28.70 23.16 23.40
N TYR A 2 27.86 23.91 22.70
CA TYR A 2 26.90 23.31 21.76
C TYR A 2 27.60 23.15 20.40
N ASN A 3 27.77 21.90 19.96
CA ASN A 3 28.26 21.61 18.62
C ASN A 3 27.12 21.80 17.62
N TYR A 4 27.25 22.75 16.71
CA TYR A 4 26.31 22.95 15.59
C TYR A 4 26.79 22.22 14.34
N GLN A 5 25.85 21.57 13.64
CA GLN A 5 26.10 21.13 12.27
C GLN A 5 26.18 22.36 11.33
N PRO A 6 26.83 22.24 10.14
CA PRO A 6 26.99 23.35 9.18
C PRO A 6 25.67 23.95 8.68
N ASN A 7 24.53 23.28 8.88
CA ASN A 7 23.19 23.74 8.55
C ASN A 7 22.40 24.29 9.75
N GLY A 8 23.07 24.59 10.87
CA GLY A 8 22.49 25.31 12.00
C GLY A 8 21.54 24.53 12.91
N GLN A 9 21.48 23.21 12.79
CA GLN A 9 20.64 22.39 13.68
C GLN A 9 21.44 21.87 14.90
N PRO A 10 20.86 21.84 16.13
CA PRO A 10 21.53 21.31 17.32
C PRO A 10 21.82 19.82 17.17
N TYR A 11 23.04 19.39 17.55
CA TYR A 11 23.40 17.99 17.67
C TYR A 11 22.46 17.27 18.63
N GLY A 12 21.71 16.26 18.14
CA GLY A 12 20.88 15.41 18.98
C GLY A 12 19.40 15.28 18.58
N GLN A 13 18.91 16.06 17.61
CA GLN A 13 17.62 15.75 17.01
C GLN A 13 17.83 14.69 15.93
N ALA A 14 17.37 13.47 16.21
CA ALA A 14 17.29 12.41 15.20
C ALA A 14 16.56 13.00 13.98
N TYR A 15 17.23 13.01 12.82
CA TYR A 15 16.63 13.44 11.55
C TYR A 15 15.35 12.63 11.33
N ARG A 16 14.19 13.28 11.52
CA ARG A 16 12.90 12.70 11.16
C ARG A 16 12.69 13.02 9.69
N PRO A 17 12.65 11.99 8.83
CA PRO A 17 12.36 12.23 7.42
C PRO A 17 10.97 12.87 7.32
N MET A 18 10.89 14.07 6.77
CA MET A 18 9.62 14.72 6.51
C MET A 18 8.90 14.04 5.33
N PRO A 19 7.56 14.00 5.34
CA PRO A 19 6.80 13.52 4.20
C PRO A 19 7.05 14.44 3.00
N ILE A 20 7.28 13.84 1.81
CA ILE A 20 7.47 14.60 0.57
C ILE A 20 6.15 15.24 0.13
N ARG A 21 5.05 14.53 0.38
CA ARG A 21 3.68 14.97 0.09
C ARG A 21 2.69 14.33 1.06
N GLN A 22 1.51 14.91 1.15
CA GLN A 22 0.42 14.29 1.91
C GLN A 22 -0.23 13.17 1.10
N LEU A 23 -0.28 11.97 1.68
CA LEU A 23 -0.87 10.78 1.07
C LEU A 23 -2.34 10.63 1.51
N SER A 24 -3.17 10.07 0.62
CA SER A 24 -4.59 9.87 0.89
C SER A 24 -4.83 8.81 1.97
N THR A 25 -5.59 9.18 3.00
CA THR A 25 -6.00 8.31 4.11
C THR A 25 -7.49 7.94 4.07
N ASN A 26 -8.18 8.25 2.98
CA ASN A 26 -9.63 8.12 2.85
C ASN A 26 -10.00 7.06 1.79
N ARG A 27 -9.44 5.87 1.88
CA ARG A 27 -9.84 4.73 1.07
C ARG A 27 -10.93 3.96 1.78
N GLY A 28 -12.10 3.80 1.13
CA GLY A 28 -13.24 3.08 1.70
C GLY A 28 -13.78 2.02 0.74
N LEU A 29 -14.18 0.86 1.28
CA LEU A 29 -14.71 -0.26 0.49
C LEU A 29 -16.00 0.11 -0.25
N VAL A 30 -16.95 0.76 0.43
CA VAL A 30 -18.24 1.14 -0.16
C VAL A 30 -18.05 2.08 -1.34
N LYS A 31 -17.25 3.14 -1.15
CA LYS A 31 -16.86 4.07 -2.22
C LYS A 31 -16.18 3.35 -3.38
N TYR A 32 -15.29 2.42 -3.08
CA TYR A 32 -14.59 1.62 -4.08
C TYR A 32 -15.57 0.79 -4.92
N ILE A 33 -16.50 0.07 -4.30
CA ILE A 33 -17.49 -0.77 -4.98
C ILE A 33 -18.40 0.09 -5.86
N LEU A 34 -18.98 1.15 -5.31
CA LEU A 34 -19.92 2.01 -6.04
C LEU A 34 -19.27 2.67 -7.25
N LEU A 35 -18.08 3.25 -7.08
CA LEU A 35 -17.37 3.89 -8.16
C LEU A 35 -16.83 2.89 -9.20
N ASN A 36 -16.44 1.69 -8.79
CA ASN A 36 -16.08 0.62 -9.74
C ASN A 36 -17.28 0.20 -10.59
N LEU A 37 -18.46 0.09 -10.00
CA LEU A 37 -19.67 -0.26 -10.73
C LEU A 37 -20.01 0.81 -11.78
N VAL A 38 -19.97 2.09 -11.39
CA VAL A 38 -20.28 3.23 -12.29
C VAL A 38 -19.24 3.39 -13.40
N THR A 39 -17.96 3.12 -13.10
CA THR A 39 -16.83 3.30 -14.04
C THR A 39 -16.42 2.02 -14.75
N PHE A 40 -17.19 0.94 -14.66
CA PHE A 40 -16.85 -0.37 -15.24
C PHE A 40 -15.44 -0.86 -14.88
N GLY A 41 -15.00 -0.63 -13.63
CA GLY A 41 -13.70 -1.09 -13.13
C GLY A 41 -12.55 -0.08 -13.28
N ILE A 42 -12.70 1.01 -14.04
CA ILE A 42 -11.64 2.00 -14.25
C ILE A 42 -11.21 2.63 -12.92
N TYR A 43 -12.15 2.93 -12.03
CA TYR A 43 -11.83 3.46 -10.70
C TYR A 43 -10.94 2.51 -9.88
N GLY A 44 -11.15 1.19 -10.00
CA GLY A 44 -10.29 0.19 -9.36
C GLY A 44 -8.85 0.24 -9.82
N LEU A 45 -8.63 0.44 -11.12
CA LEU A 45 -7.28 0.60 -11.68
C LEU A 45 -6.59 1.83 -11.09
N ILE A 46 -7.30 2.94 -10.98
CA ILE A 46 -6.77 4.20 -10.41
C ILE A 46 -6.41 4.00 -8.94
N VAL A 47 -7.31 3.43 -8.13
CA VAL A 47 -7.08 3.22 -6.69
C VAL A 47 -5.92 2.27 -6.44
N MET A 48 -5.86 1.12 -7.15
CA MET A 48 -4.78 0.14 -6.97
C MET A 48 -3.44 0.68 -7.48
N SER A 49 -3.45 1.50 -8.53
CA SER A 49 -2.25 2.23 -8.97
C SER A 49 -1.78 3.23 -7.92
N GLY A 50 -2.71 3.94 -7.27
CA GLY A 50 -2.41 4.81 -6.13
C GLY A 50 -1.78 4.06 -4.95
N VAL A 51 -2.30 2.86 -4.62
CA VAL A 51 -1.71 2.00 -3.59
C VAL A 51 -0.26 1.62 -3.94
N SER A 52 0.02 1.28 -5.20
CA SER A 52 1.39 0.98 -5.66
C SER A 52 2.33 2.19 -5.52
N THR A 53 1.85 3.36 -5.86
CA THR A 53 2.63 4.61 -5.79
C THR A 53 2.91 4.98 -4.33
N ASP A 54 1.90 4.93 -3.48
CA ASP A 54 2.04 5.31 -2.07
C ASP A 54 2.95 4.36 -1.30
N ILE A 55 2.83 3.03 -1.52
CA ILE A 55 3.75 2.09 -0.87
C ILE A 55 5.19 2.22 -1.38
N ASN A 56 5.38 2.61 -2.65
CA ASN A 56 6.70 2.90 -3.17
C ASN A 56 7.32 4.15 -2.52
N GLU A 57 6.52 5.15 -2.20
CA GLU A 57 6.98 6.35 -1.51
C GLU A 57 7.27 6.08 -0.04
N ILE A 58 6.38 5.34 0.65
CA ILE A 58 6.50 5.03 2.08
C ILE A 58 7.67 4.09 2.37
N ALA A 59 7.74 2.97 1.65
CA ALA A 59 8.69 1.90 1.91
C ALA A 59 9.96 1.97 1.05
N GLY A 60 9.90 2.60 -0.12
CA GLY A 60 10.99 2.59 -1.09
C GLY A 60 12.30 3.20 -0.58
N ARG A 61 12.24 4.12 0.40
CA ARG A 61 13.42 4.70 1.05
C ARG A 61 14.15 3.70 1.96
N TYR A 62 13.44 2.68 2.44
CA TYR A 62 13.93 1.74 3.44
C TYR A 62 14.27 0.37 2.84
N ASP A 63 13.43 -0.11 1.91
CA ASP A 63 13.61 -1.43 1.30
C ASP A 63 14.29 -1.39 -0.08
N GLY A 64 14.44 -0.20 -0.67
CA GLY A 64 15.02 -0.01 -2.01
C GLY A 64 14.24 -0.68 -3.14
N LYS A 65 13.06 -1.24 -2.86
CA LYS A 65 12.23 -1.98 -3.81
C LYS A 65 11.19 -1.06 -4.45
N LYS A 66 10.84 -1.37 -5.71
CA LYS A 66 9.73 -0.72 -6.41
C LYS A 66 8.65 -1.75 -6.73
N THR A 67 7.43 -1.50 -6.27
CA THR A 67 6.25 -2.25 -6.72
C THR A 67 5.85 -1.73 -8.09
N THR A 68 5.65 -2.64 -9.05
CA THR A 68 5.20 -2.31 -10.40
C THR A 68 3.82 -1.64 -10.35
N HIS A 69 3.61 -0.64 -11.18
CA HIS A 69 2.34 0.07 -11.28
C HIS A 69 1.21 -0.89 -11.66
N PHE A 70 0.08 -0.82 -10.96
CA PHE A 70 -1.02 -1.79 -11.14
C PHE A 70 -1.57 -1.80 -12.57
N CYS A 71 -1.67 -0.63 -13.22
CA CYS A 71 -2.15 -0.55 -14.62
C CYS A 71 -1.26 -1.35 -15.58
N LEU A 72 0.07 -1.26 -15.45
CA LEU A 72 1.01 -2.01 -16.28
C LEU A 72 0.84 -3.51 -16.07
N MET A 73 0.65 -3.91 -14.82
CA MET A 73 0.40 -5.28 -14.40
C MET A 73 -0.91 -5.81 -14.98
N ALA A 74 -1.99 -5.03 -14.85
CA ALA A 74 -3.33 -5.44 -15.28
C ALA A 74 -3.45 -5.55 -16.82
N PHE A 75 -2.85 -4.63 -17.57
CA PHE A 75 -3.01 -4.61 -19.04
C PHE A 75 -1.93 -5.42 -19.76
N LEU A 76 -0.66 -5.25 -19.41
CA LEU A 76 0.44 -5.86 -20.17
C LEU A 76 0.78 -7.26 -19.68
N PHE A 77 1.03 -7.40 -18.39
CA PHE A 77 1.49 -8.67 -17.82
C PHE A 77 0.36 -9.68 -17.59
N SER A 78 -0.87 -9.21 -17.34
CA SER A 78 -2.02 -10.12 -17.17
C SER A 78 -2.33 -10.87 -18.46
N TRP A 79 -2.28 -10.20 -19.60
CA TRP A 79 -2.41 -10.81 -20.91
C TRP A 79 -1.31 -11.84 -21.19
N LEU A 80 -0.04 -11.47 -20.93
CA LEU A 80 1.12 -12.32 -21.24
C LEU A 80 1.22 -13.57 -20.33
N THR A 81 0.68 -13.51 -19.11
CA THR A 81 0.80 -14.57 -18.09
C THR A 81 -0.51 -15.30 -17.82
N PHE A 82 -1.53 -15.17 -18.70
CA PHE A 82 -2.85 -15.77 -18.50
C PHE A 82 -3.47 -15.48 -17.11
N GLY A 83 -3.25 -14.29 -16.56
CA GLY A 83 -3.82 -13.86 -15.29
C GLY A 83 -3.03 -14.24 -14.03
N ILE A 84 -1.88 -14.90 -14.13
CA ILE A 84 -1.03 -15.25 -12.97
C ILE A 84 -0.35 -14.00 -12.39
N SER A 85 -0.02 -13.05 -13.21
CA SER A 85 0.70 -11.83 -12.83
C SER A 85 -0.01 -10.99 -11.75
N PRO A 86 -1.32 -10.74 -11.80
CA PRO A 86 -2.04 -10.07 -10.71
C PRO A 86 -1.93 -10.80 -9.36
N ILE A 87 -1.98 -12.13 -9.35
CA ILE A 87 -1.86 -12.93 -8.12
C ILE A 87 -0.49 -12.68 -7.46
N CYS A 88 0.58 -12.74 -8.25
CA CYS A 88 1.93 -12.44 -7.77
C CYS A 88 2.06 -10.99 -7.27
N TRP A 89 1.42 -10.06 -7.95
CA TRP A 89 1.42 -8.65 -7.56
C TRP A 89 0.71 -8.44 -6.21
N TYR A 90 -0.50 -8.98 -6.04
CA TYR A 90 -1.25 -8.89 -4.79
C TYR A 90 -0.50 -9.53 -3.62
N HIS A 91 0.14 -10.68 -3.85
CA HIS A 91 1.00 -11.32 -2.84
C HIS A 91 2.16 -10.39 -2.42
N LYS A 92 2.93 -9.89 -3.39
CA LYS A 92 4.08 -9.01 -3.12
C LYS A 92 3.71 -7.71 -2.44
N ILE A 93 2.63 -7.06 -2.89
CA ILE A 93 2.20 -5.78 -2.29
C ILE A 93 1.66 -5.99 -0.88
N SER A 94 0.93 -7.07 -0.62
CA SER A 94 0.43 -7.42 0.71
C SER A 94 1.57 -7.69 1.68
N ASP A 95 2.57 -8.45 1.26
CA ASP A 95 3.77 -8.72 2.07
C ASP A 95 4.52 -7.42 2.39
N ARG A 96 4.72 -6.58 1.39
CA ARG A 96 5.44 -5.31 1.54
C ARG A 96 4.71 -4.34 2.49
N ILE A 97 3.39 -4.22 2.37
CA ILE A 97 2.56 -3.42 3.29
C ILE A 97 2.64 -3.98 4.71
N GLY A 98 2.55 -5.30 4.89
CA GLY A 98 2.65 -5.95 6.19
C GLY A 98 4.01 -5.75 6.85
N ASN A 99 5.09 -5.84 6.08
CA ASN A 99 6.45 -5.57 6.57
C ASN A 99 6.59 -4.11 7.02
N GLU A 100 6.05 -3.17 6.26
CA GLU A 100 6.11 -1.75 6.59
C GLU A 100 5.27 -1.40 7.82
N LEU A 101 4.09 -2.01 8.00
CA LEU A 101 3.29 -1.87 9.22
C LEU A 101 4.09 -2.30 10.45
N ARG A 102 4.73 -3.48 10.39
CA ARG A 102 5.56 -4.00 11.49
C ARG A 102 6.77 -3.10 11.75
N ARG A 103 7.46 -2.65 10.70
CA ARG A 103 8.62 -1.75 10.82
C ARG A 103 8.26 -0.44 11.52
N ARG A 104 7.07 0.09 11.26
CA ARG A 104 6.57 1.34 11.87
C ARG A 104 5.90 1.11 13.22
N GLY A 105 5.82 -0.12 13.73
CA GLY A 105 5.16 -0.45 14.98
C GLY A 105 3.64 -0.26 14.96
N ILE A 106 3.02 -0.26 13.77
CA ILE A 106 1.58 -0.15 13.63
C ILE A 106 0.96 -1.52 13.89
N MET A 107 0.18 -1.65 14.95
CA MET A 107 -0.46 -2.90 15.36
C MET A 107 -1.71 -3.18 14.51
N TYR A 108 -1.48 -3.63 13.29
CA TYR A 108 -2.54 -4.08 12.39
C TYR A 108 -2.10 -5.33 11.62
N ASP A 109 -2.85 -6.41 11.78
CA ASP A 109 -2.54 -7.70 11.14
C ASP A 109 -2.95 -7.70 9.67
N PHE A 110 -1.97 -7.42 8.82
CA PHE A 110 -2.08 -7.48 7.37
C PHE A 110 -0.76 -7.95 6.75
N GLY A 111 -0.83 -8.73 5.68
CA GLY A 111 0.33 -9.24 4.95
C GLY A 111 -0.05 -10.24 3.88
N ALA A 112 0.93 -10.98 3.35
CA ALA A 112 0.71 -12.01 2.34
C ALA A 112 -0.31 -13.08 2.79
N GLY A 113 -0.34 -13.44 4.08
CA GLY A 113 -1.32 -14.36 4.65
C GLY A 113 -2.76 -13.84 4.52
N SER A 114 -2.98 -12.53 4.63
CA SER A 114 -4.30 -11.93 4.41
C SER A 114 -4.76 -12.05 2.96
N PHE A 115 -3.84 -11.98 2.00
CA PHE A 115 -4.15 -12.23 0.60
C PHE A 115 -4.57 -13.68 0.37
N TRP A 116 -3.75 -14.64 0.79
CA TRP A 116 -4.05 -16.06 0.59
C TRP A 116 -5.30 -16.52 1.35
N GLY A 117 -5.46 -16.10 2.61
CA GLY A 117 -6.60 -16.47 3.43
C GLY A 117 -7.91 -15.87 2.96
N TRP A 118 -7.95 -14.57 2.71
CA TRP A 118 -9.19 -13.87 2.35
C TRP A 118 -9.43 -13.80 0.85
N CYS A 119 -8.43 -13.44 0.05
CA CYS A 119 -8.63 -13.29 -1.39
C CYS A 119 -8.74 -14.65 -2.09
N VAL A 120 -7.86 -15.60 -1.79
CA VAL A 120 -7.83 -16.90 -2.47
C VAL A 120 -8.81 -17.87 -1.81
N LEU A 121 -8.60 -18.26 -0.54
CA LEU A 121 -9.47 -19.22 0.15
C LEU A 121 -10.87 -18.64 0.41
N GLY A 122 -10.95 -17.37 0.78
CA GLY A 122 -12.23 -16.68 1.00
C GLY A 122 -13.05 -16.48 -0.27
N SER A 123 -12.47 -16.60 -1.45
CA SER A 123 -13.21 -16.59 -2.73
C SER A 123 -14.16 -17.77 -2.86
N LEU A 124 -13.87 -18.88 -2.21
CA LEU A 124 -14.75 -20.05 -2.16
C LEU A 124 -16.08 -19.75 -1.47
N ILE A 125 -16.07 -18.77 -0.56
CA ILE A 125 -17.28 -18.29 0.16
C ILE A 125 -17.93 -17.10 -0.57
N GLY A 126 -17.24 -16.54 -1.60
CA GLY A 126 -17.72 -15.43 -2.43
C GLY A 126 -17.49 -14.02 -1.86
N VAL A 127 -17.27 -13.87 -0.55
CA VAL A 127 -17.08 -12.57 0.11
C VAL A 127 -15.62 -12.23 0.42
N GLY A 128 -14.74 -13.20 0.29
CA GLY A 128 -13.32 -13.07 0.67
C GLY A 128 -12.58 -11.91 0.01
N PRO A 129 -12.69 -11.68 -1.31
CA PRO A 129 -12.04 -10.56 -1.98
C PRO A 129 -12.49 -9.19 -1.43
N LEU A 130 -13.73 -9.05 -0.99
CA LEU A 130 -14.25 -7.83 -0.37
C LEU A 130 -13.61 -7.60 1.00
N VAL A 131 -13.51 -8.65 1.81
CA VAL A 131 -12.84 -8.59 3.12
C VAL A 131 -11.37 -8.25 2.95
N TYR A 132 -10.68 -8.88 2.00
CA TYR A 132 -9.29 -8.56 1.67
C TYR A 132 -9.12 -7.09 1.26
N THR A 133 -9.96 -6.59 0.35
CA THR A 133 -9.90 -5.20 -0.13
C THR A 133 -10.15 -4.21 1.02
N HIS A 134 -11.08 -4.52 1.93
CA HIS A 134 -11.31 -3.71 3.12
C HIS A 134 -10.07 -3.65 4.01
N LYS A 135 -9.45 -4.81 4.29
CA LYS A 135 -8.22 -4.90 5.08
C LYS A 135 -7.05 -4.15 4.43
N LEU A 136 -6.88 -4.29 3.11
CA LEU A 136 -5.87 -3.58 2.34
C LEU A 136 -6.02 -2.06 2.47
N PHE A 137 -7.24 -1.54 2.29
CA PHE A 137 -7.50 -0.10 2.39
C PHE A 137 -7.26 0.42 3.80
N LYS A 138 -7.67 -0.34 4.83
CA LYS A 138 -7.40 0.02 6.22
C LYS A 138 -5.90 0.04 6.52
N ALA A 139 -5.15 -0.96 6.09
CA ALA A 139 -3.70 -1.02 6.21
C ALA A 139 -3.02 0.19 5.55
N MET A 140 -3.41 0.52 4.31
CA MET A 140 -2.87 1.67 3.60
C MET A 140 -3.24 3.01 4.23
N ASN A 141 -4.47 3.17 4.71
CA ASN A 141 -4.88 4.39 5.41
C ASN A 141 -4.05 4.62 6.69
N LEU A 142 -3.77 3.56 7.45
CA LEU A 142 -2.90 3.61 8.63
C LEU A 142 -1.45 3.99 8.26
N LEU A 143 -0.89 3.36 7.23
CA LEU A 143 0.46 3.68 6.75
C LEU A 143 0.57 5.10 6.24
N CYS A 144 -0.37 5.54 5.39
CA CYS A 144 -0.40 6.90 4.87
C CYS A 144 -0.56 7.93 5.99
N GLY A 145 -1.44 7.66 6.97
CA GLY A 145 -1.62 8.52 8.14
C GLY A 145 -0.32 8.66 8.95
N HIS A 146 0.36 7.56 9.21
CA HIS A 146 1.64 7.57 9.91
C HIS A 146 2.73 8.29 9.11
N TYR A 147 2.79 8.05 7.78
CA TYR A 147 3.73 8.73 6.90
C TYR A 147 3.49 10.24 6.83
N ASN A 148 2.24 10.67 6.76
CA ASN A 148 1.88 12.09 6.70
C ASN A 148 2.36 12.90 7.93
N VAL A 149 2.59 12.22 9.06
CA VAL A 149 3.06 12.84 10.31
C VAL A 149 4.56 12.65 10.51
N ASN A 150 5.09 11.48 10.16
CA ASN A 150 6.45 11.08 10.55
C ASN A 150 7.41 10.92 9.35
N GLY A 151 6.92 10.96 8.14
CA GLY A 151 7.72 10.73 6.94
C GLY A 151 7.98 9.27 6.60
#